data_89668d8a1eb2b47404452b803e892130
#
_entry.id   89668d8a1eb2b47404452b803e892130
#
_cell.length_a   1.000
_cell.length_b   1.000
_cell.length_c   1.000
_cell.angle_alpha   90.00
_cell.angle_beta   90.00
_cell.angle_gamma   90.00
#
_symmetry.space_group_name_H-M   'P 1'
#
loop_
_entity.id
_entity.type
_entity.pdbx_description
1 polymer ?
#
loop_
_entity_poly.entity_id
_entity_poly.type
_entity_poly.pdbx_seq_one_letter_code
_entity_poly.pdbx_strand_id
1 'polypeptide(L)'
;AWLKKNKISRGKLAELSGISAATVGTAVKGESIKAEKAQDIAKAMGKKVDEVFRVEKNMEPLADKTILEHHRLISTILAQAEKEMLVPYNAASKATPPRTTKKDPNYFQPETVAAILEALESEPLKWRLITHLLIVTGCRRGEIMGLKWEKVDFENSRVKIDRALVSSKSKGVFEESTKTSDIRHLHLPKETMDLLRQYKREQLRLQLAN
;
A
#
# COMPACT_ATOMS: atom_id res chain seq x y z
N ALA A 1 -0.70 12.93 34.13
CA ALA A 1 -1.36 13.73 35.15
C ALA A 1 -2.90 13.59 35.08
N TRP A 2 -3.57 13.92 33.95
CA TRP A 2 -5.04 13.94 33.77
C TRP A 2 -5.72 12.58 34.07
N LEU A 3 -5.16 11.47 33.51
CA LEU A 3 -5.69 10.12 33.75
C LEU A 3 -5.74 9.76 35.23
N LYS A 4 -4.67 10.07 35.97
CA LYS A 4 -4.61 9.83 37.41
C LYS A 4 -5.64 10.69 38.19
N LYS A 5 -5.77 11.98 37.82
CA LYS A 5 -6.70 12.91 38.41
C LYS A 5 -8.17 12.48 38.27
N ASN A 6 -8.51 11.95 37.08
CA ASN A 6 -9.89 11.54 36.77
C ASN A 6 -10.14 10.03 36.99
N LYS A 7 -9.18 9.29 37.54
CA LYS A 7 -9.27 7.85 37.80
C LYS A 7 -9.66 7.02 36.55
N ILE A 8 -9.23 7.45 35.37
CA ILE A 8 -9.53 6.81 34.08
C ILE A 8 -8.33 6.00 33.63
N SER A 9 -8.55 4.74 33.25
CA SER A 9 -7.49 3.88 32.64
C SER A 9 -7.22 4.24 31.20
N ARG A 10 -6.03 3.83 30.67
CA ARG A 10 -5.69 4.00 29.27
C ARG A 10 -6.68 3.30 28.33
N GLY A 11 -7.15 2.12 28.72
CA GLY A 11 -8.16 1.38 27.97
C GLY A 11 -9.50 2.11 27.91
N LYS A 12 -9.93 2.71 29.02
CA LYS A 12 -11.18 3.50 29.06
C LYS A 12 -11.09 4.78 28.23
N LEU A 13 -9.91 5.45 28.21
CA LEU A 13 -9.69 6.59 27.32
C LEU A 13 -9.66 6.17 25.84
N ALA A 14 -9.12 5.00 25.53
CA ALA A 14 -9.15 4.43 24.17
C ALA A 14 -10.59 4.19 23.70
N GLU A 15 -11.42 3.61 24.55
CA GLU A 15 -12.86 3.40 24.29
C GLU A 15 -13.61 4.72 24.06
N LEU A 16 -13.43 5.70 24.95
CA LEU A 16 -14.08 7.01 24.86
C LEU A 16 -13.64 7.82 23.61
N SER A 17 -12.40 7.68 23.19
CA SER A 17 -11.86 8.39 22.03
C SER A 17 -12.04 7.65 20.70
N GLY A 18 -12.48 6.38 20.72
CA GLY A 18 -12.55 5.53 19.53
C GLY A 18 -11.17 5.16 18.94
N ILE A 19 -10.09 5.30 19.73
CA ILE A 19 -8.71 5.10 19.29
C ILE A 19 -8.12 3.86 19.95
N SER A 20 -7.23 3.15 19.24
CA SER A 20 -6.58 1.95 19.80
C SER A 20 -5.82 2.25 21.09
N ALA A 21 -5.86 1.32 22.06
CA ALA A 21 -5.13 1.42 23.30
C ALA A 21 -3.62 1.61 23.13
N ALA A 22 -3.06 1.06 22.04
CA ALA A 22 -1.65 1.26 21.65
C ALA A 22 -1.35 2.73 21.34
N THR A 23 -2.19 3.40 20.53
CA THR A 23 -2.01 4.83 20.21
C THR A 23 -2.18 5.72 21.44
N VAL A 24 -3.15 5.41 22.31
CA VAL A 24 -3.29 6.13 23.58
C VAL A 24 -2.07 5.90 24.47
N GLY A 25 -1.52 4.67 24.46
CA GLY A 25 -0.26 4.35 25.14
C GLY A 25 0.93 5.19 24.64
N THR A 26 1.07 5.33 23.33
CA THR A 26 2.06 6.18 22.65
C THR A 26 1.93 7.64 23.13
N ALA A 27 0.72 8.20 23.05
CA ALA A 27 0.44 9.57 23.50
C ALA A 27 0.76 9.79 24.99
N VAL A 28 0.44 8.83 25.87
CA VAL A 28 0.72 8.93 27.32
C VAL A 28 2.22 8.88 27.61
N LYS A 29 3.01 8.21 26.78
CA LYS A 29 4.48 8.21 26.90
C LYS A 29 5.12 9.52 26.42
N GLY A 30 4.36 10.40 25.76
CA GLY A 30 4.87 11.64 25.17
C GLY A 30 5.45 11.45 23.77
N GLU A 31 5.17 10.33 23.12
CA GLU A 31 5.58 10.06 21.74
C GLU A 31 4.59 10.70 20.75
N SER A 32 5.05 11.05 19.55
CA SER A 32 4.24 11.72 18.53
C SER A 32 3.10 10.85 18.01
N ILE A 33 1.94 11.43 17.82
CA ILE A 33 0.75 10.82 17.21
C ILE A 33 0.19 11.71 16.10
N LYS A 34 -0.63 11.15 15.21
CA LYS A 34 -1.28 11.95 14.16
C LYS A 34 -2.26 12.97 14.75
N ALA A 35 -2.33 14.16 14.11
CA ALA A 35 -3.16 15.27 14.56
C ALA A 35 -4.65 14.90 14.75
N GLU A 36 -5.22 14.13 13.81
CA GLU A 36 -6.60 13.62 13.89
C GLU A 36 -6.83 12.84 15.22
N LYS A 37 -5.91 11.92 15.54
CA LYS A 37 -5.98 11.11 16.76
C LYS A 37 -5.77 11.94 18.03
N ALA A 38 -4.95 12.99 17.96
CA ALA A 38 -4.77 13.93 19.06
C ALA A 38 -6.07 14.72 19.32
N GLN A 39 -6.81 15.10 18.27
CA GLN A 39 -8.11 15.75 18.36
C GLN A 39 -9.14 14.85 19.06
N ASP A 40 -9.24 13.60 18.66
CA ASP A 40 -10.19 12.65 19.24
C ASP A 40 -9.89 12.38 20.73
N ILE A 41 -8.61 12.23 21.08
CA ILE A 41 -8.20 12.07 22.48
C ILE A 41 -8.53 13.33 23.28
N ALA A 42 -8.21 14.52 22.78
CA ALA A 42 -8.49 15.77 23.46
C ALA A 42 -10.00 15.97 23.67
N LYS A 43 -10.81 15.66 22.64
CA LYS A 43 -12.27 15.68 22.72
C LYS A 43 -12.82 14.74 23.79
N ALA A 44 -12.30 13.50 23.85
CA ALA A 44 -12.67 12.53 24.88
C ALA A 44 -12.27 12.98 26.30
N MET A 45 -11.24 13.82 26.42
CA MET A 45 -10.81 14.42 27.66
C MET A 45 -11.60 15.71 28.04
N GLY A 46 -12.49 16.19 27.16
CA GLY A 46 -13.19 17.47 27.32
C GLY A 46 -12.27 18.69 27.29
N LYS A 47 -11.15 18.60 26.51
CA LYS A 47 -10.13 19.63 26.46
C LYS A 47 -9.86 20.06 25.01
N LYS A 48 -9.29 21.25 24.83
CA LYS A 48 -8.76 21.68 23.55
C LYS A 48 -7.45 20.96 23.24
N VAL A 49 -7.16 20.74 21.94
CA VAL A 49 -5.97 19.99 21.51
C VAL A 49 -4.68 20.63 22.00
N ASP A 50 -4.59 21.93 21.94
CA ASP A 50 -3.45 22.76 22.37
C ASP A 50 -3.19 22.74 23.89
N GLU A 51 -4.19 22.39 24.69
CA GLU A 51 -4.02 22.16 26.14
C GLU A 51 -3.38 20.82 26.49
N VAL A 52 -3.49 19.84 25.60
CA VAL A 52 -3.08 18.44 25.84
C VAL A 52 -1.86 18.06 25.01
N PHE A 53 -1.79 18.54 23.78
CA PHE A 53 -0.75 18.19 22.81
C PHE A 53 -0.04 19.44 22.30
N ARG A 54 1.24 19.29 22.01
CA ARG A 54 2.02 20.28 21.26
C ARG A 54 2.08 19.86 19.80
N VAL A 55 1.88 20.80 18.89
CA VAL A 55 2.10 20.53 17.47
C VAL A 55 3.61 20.51 17.21
N GLU A 56 4.15 19.33 16.99
CA GLU A 56 5.50 19.19 16.46
C GLU A 56 5.41 19.34 14.94
N LYS A 57 5.98 20.42 14.41
CA LYS A 57 6.18 20.54 12.96
C LYS A 57 7.26 19.54 12.58
N ASN A 58 6.95 18.64 11.65
CA ASN A 58 7.99 17.86 11.01
C ASN A 58 8.93 18.82 10.29
N MET A 59 10.10 19.07 10.88
CA MET A 59 11.10 20.00 10.35
C MET A 59 11.97 19.36 9.26
N GLU A 60 11.82 18.05 9.03
CA GLU A 60 12.54 17.39 7.94
C GLU A 60 12.02 17.89 6.60
N PRO A 61 12.88 18.40 5.72
CA PRO A 61 12.47 18.84 4.40
C PRO A 61 11.93 17.64 3.60
N LEU A 62 10.92 17.89 2.79
CA LEU A 62 10.42 16.87 1.88
C LEU A 62 11.52 16.48 0.87
N ALA A 63 11.56 15.21 0.51
CA ALA A 63 12.46 14.75 -0.55
C ALA A 63 12.16 15.50 -1.87
N ASP A 64 13.21 15.82 -2.64
CA ASP A 64 13.10 16.56 -3.91
C ASP A 64 12.08 15.94 -4.86
N LYS A 65 12.00 14.62 -4.92
CA LYS A 65 11.00 13.91 -5.72
C LYS A 65 9.58 14.22 -5.24
N THR A 66 9.35 14.29 -3.93
CA THR A 66 8.03 14.63 -3.37
C THR A 66 7.65 16.08 -3.72
N ILE A 67 8.60 17.01 -3.61
CA ILE A 67 8.40 18.40 -4.00
C ILE A 67 8.06 18.50 -5.50
N LEU A 68 8.79 17.76 -6.34
CA LEU A 68 8.53 17.72 -7.79
C LEU A 68 7.13 17.20 -8.11
N GLU A 69 6.65 16.15 -7.42
CA GLU A 69 5.30 15.61 -7.65
C GLU A 69 4.20 16.61 -7.19
N HIS A 70 4.41 17.32 -6.07
CA HIS A 70 3.51 18.40 -5.68
C HIS A 70 3.49 19.54 -6.70
N HIS A 71 4.67 19.96 -7.20
CA HIS A 71 4.77 20.95 -8.25
C HIS A 71 4.01 20.53 -9.52
N ARG A 72 4.16 19.29 -9.97
CA ARG A 72 3.44 18.74 -11.14
C ARG A 72 1.94 18.78 -10.95
N LEU A 73 1.45 18.36 -9.77
CA LEU A 73 0.03 18.40 -9.45
C LEU A 73 -0.53 19.82 -9.49
N ILE A 74 0.12 20.76 -8.82
CA ILE A 74 -0.28 22.16 -8.79
C ILE A 74 -0.25 22.78 -10.20
N SER A 75 0.81 22.50 -10.97
CA SER A 75 0.93 22.97 -12.34
C SER A 75 -0.17 22.43 -13.25
N THR A 76 -0.57 21.17 -13.09
CA THR A 76 -1.67 20.58 -13.85
C THR A 76 -3.02 21.24 -13.50
N ILE A 77 -3.28 21.49 -12.21
CA ILE A 77 -4.50 22.18 -11.76
C ILE A 77 -4.56 23.61 -12.31
N LEU A 78 -3.45 24.35 -12.20
CA LEU A 78 -3.39 25.74 -12.69
C LEU A 78 -3.44 25.81 -14.22
N ALA A 79 -2.89 24.86 -14.94
CA ALA A 79 -3.01 24.78 -16.39
C ALA A 79 -4.47 24.55 -16.83
N GLN A 80 -5.22 23.73 -16.10
CA GLN A 80 -6.66 23.56 -16.36
C GLN A 80 -7.43 24.85 -16.05
N ALA A 81 -7.15 25.49 -14.92
CA ALA A 81 -7.78 26.75 -14.53
C ALA A 81 -7.49 27.89 -15.53
N GLU A 82 -6.27 27.97 -16.08
CA GLU A 82 -5.89 28.89 -17.15
C GLU A 82 -6.69 28.62 -18.43
N LYS A 83 -6.80 27.35 -18.84
CA LYS A 83 -7.59 26.92 -19.99
C LYS A 83 -9.08 27.28 -19.86
N GLU A 84 -9.61 27.20 -18.64
CA GLU A 84 -11.00 27.59 -18.30
C GLU A 84 -11.14 29.10 -18.03
N MET A 85 -10.08 29.90 -18.23
CA MET A 85 -10.05 31.33 -17.98
C MET A 85 -10.37 31.77 -16.54
N LEU A 86 -10.15 30.85 -15.57
CA LEU A 86 -10.32 31.14 -14.14
C LEU A 86 -9.11 31.89 -13.55
N VAL A 87 -7.94 31.72 -14.16
CA VAL A 87 -6.71 32.45 -13.82
C VAL A 87 -6.05 32.97 -15.10
N PRO A 88 -5.34 34.10 -15.04
CA PRO A 88 -4.75 34.70 -16.25
C PRO A 88 -3.56 33.94 -16.81
N TYR A 89 -2.87 33.14 -15.98
CA TYR A 89 -1.75 32.28 -16.37
C TYR A 89 -1.44 31.24 -15.30
N ASN A 90 -0.72 30.19 -15.68
CA ASN A 90 -0.25 29.18 -14.76
C ASN A 90 1.00 29.64 -14.00
N ALA A 91 0.85 30.14 -12.78
CA ALA A 91 1.96 30.62 -11.95
C ALA A 91 3.00 29.51 -11.64
N ALA A 92 2.59 28.24 -11.53
CA ALA A 92 3.52 27.14 -11.27
C ALA A 92 4.51 26.91 -12.44
N SER A 93 4.17 27.31 -13.68
CA SER A 93 5.10 27.21 -14.81
C SER A 93 6.32 28.10 -14.69
N LYS A 94 6.25 29.13 -13.85
CA LYS A 94 7.35 30.08 -13.55
C LYS A 94 8.25 29.57 -12.41
N ALA A 95 7.79 28.64 -11.60
CA ALA A 95 8.57 28.07 -10.51
C ALA A 95 9.51 26.98 -11.02
N THR A 96 10.74 26.95 -10.51
CA THR A 96 11.72 25.90 -10.85
C THR A 96 11.71 24.86 -9.75
N PRO A 97 11.20 23.65 -10.02
CA PRO A 97 11.23 22.56 -9.03
C PRO A 97 12.67 22.05 -8.83
N PRO A 98 12.95 21.39 -7.69
CA PRO A 98 14.27 20.82 -7.45
C PRO A 98 14.60 19.74 -8.49
N ARG A 99 15.89 19.61 -8.81
CA ARG A 99 16.39 18.54 -9.67
C ARG A 99 16.44 17.23 -8.89
N THR A 100 15.79 16.22 -9.40
CA THR A 100 15.86 14.87 -8.82
C THR A 100 16.99 14.08 -9.44
N THR A 101 17.85 13.49 -8.61
CA THR A 101 18.85 12.52 -9.08
C THR A 101 18.16 11.19 -9.33
N LYS A 102 18.40 10.59 -10.49
CA LYS A 102 18.02 9.20 -10.74
C LYS A 102 18.88 8.32 -9.82
N LYS A 103 18.24 7.56 -8.94
CA LYS A 103 18.90 6.48 -8.22
C LYS A 103 18.88 5.25 -9.11
N ASP A 104 19.98 4.52 -9.13
CA ASP A 104 20.01 3.22 -9.81
C ASP A 104 18.93 2.30 -9.21
N PRO A 105 18.20 1.56 -10.05
CA PRO A 105 17.21 0.63 -9.56
C PRO A 105 17.86 -0.44 -8.71
N ASN A 106 17.34 -0.64 -7.51
CA ASN A 106 17.75 -1.76 -6.67
C ASN A 106 17.01 -3.01 -7.13
N TYR A 107 17.74 -4.00 -7.65
CA TYR A 107 17.22 -5.28 -8.10
C TYR A 107 18.03 -6.43 -7.50
N PHE A 108 17.38 -7.56 -7.30
CA PHE A 108 18.05 -8.74 -6.78
C PHE A 108 18.95 -9.37 -7.83
N GLN A 109 20.16 -9.71 -7.43
CA GLN A 109 21.09 -10.48 -8.26
C GLN A 109 20.65 -11.95 -8.33
N PRO A 110 21.06 -12.72 -9.36
CA PRO A 110 20.66 -14.12 -9.53
C PRO A 110 20.90 -14.98 -8.29
N GLU A 111 22.01 -14.77 -7.58
CA GLU A 111 22.37 -15.50 -6.38
C GLU A 111 21.38 -15.22 -5.24
N THR A 112 20.95 -13.96 -5.11
CA THR A 112 19.92 -13.58 -4.13
C THR A 112 18.58 -14.19 -4.47
N VAL A 113 18.21 -14.23 -5.77
CA VAL A 113 16.97 -14.87 -6.22
C VAL A 113 17.00 -16.38 -5.92
N ALA A 114 18.14 -17.06 -6.17
CA ALA A 114 18.31 -18.47 -5.84
C ALA A 114 18.13 -18.73 -4.32
N ALA A 115 18.76 -17.91 -3.47
CA ALA A 115 18.59 -18.02 -2.02
C ALA A 115 17.15 -17.76 -1.55
N ILE A 116 16.44 -16.82 -2.20
CA ILE A 116 15.00 -16.57 -1.93
C ILE A 116 14.17 -17.83 -2.28
N LEU A 117 14.41 -18.43 -3.45
CA LEU A 117 13.68 -19.61 -3.89
C LEU A 117 13.94 -20.82 -2.97
N GLU A 118 15.17 -21.01 -2.51
CA GLU A 118 15.53 -22.04 -1.54
C GLU A 118 14.81 -21.82 -0.20
N ALA A 119 14.86 -20.60 0.34
CA ALA A 119 14.19 -20.26 1.60
C ALA A 119 12.66 -20.48 1.52
N LEU A 120 12.06 -20.27 0.35
CA LEU A 120 10.63 -20.48 0.13
C LEU A 120 10.21 -21.95 0.22
N GLU A 121 11.11 -22.91 0.14
CA GLU A 121 10.74 -24.34 0.23
C GLU A 121 10.18 -24.70 1.61
N SER A 122 10.57 -23.98 2.65
CA SER A 122 10.05 -24.13 4.01
C SER A 122 8.71 -23.39 4.26
N GLU A 123 8.30 -22.53 3.34
CA GLU A 123 7.13 -21.70 3.48
C GLU A 123 5.84 -22.41 3.02
N PRO A 124 4.65 -21.99 3.53
CA PRO A 124 3.37 -22.50 3.06
C PRO A 124 3.21 -22.37 1.55
N LEU A 125 2.62 -23.38 0.90
CA LEU A 125 2.47 -23.48 -0.56
C LEU A 125 1.92 -22.20 -1.21
N LYS A 126 0.97 -21.54 -0.56
CA LYS A 126 0.41 -20.26 -1.02
C LYS A 126 1.49 -19.20 -1.25
N TRP A 127 2.41 -19.02 -0.32
CA TRP A 127 3.46 -18.01 -0.40
C TRP A 127 4.54 -18.40 -1.40
N ARG A 128 4.91 -19.67 -1.44
CA ARG A 128 5.79 -20.22 -2.49
C ARG A 128 5.26 -19.88 -3.88
N LEU A 129 4.01 -20.25 -4.15
CA LEU A 129 3.38 -20.01 -5.44
C LEU A 129 3.32 -18.51 -5.82
N ILE A 130 2.87 -17.66 -4.90
CA ILE A 130 2.77 -16.21 -5.16
C ILE A 130 4.15 -15.64 -5.50
N THR A 131 5.18 -15.99 -4.73
CA THR A 131 6.54 -15.46 -4.96
C THR A 131 7.14 -15.99 -6.25
N HIS A 132 6.97 -17.29 -6.54
CA HIS A 132 7.37 -17.86 -7.85
C HIS A 132 6.71 -17.12 -9.02
N LEU A 133 5.41 -16.93 -8.97
CA LEU A 133 4.69 -16.20 -10.01
C LEU A 133 5.23 -14.77 -10.18
N LEU A 134 5.47 -14.06 -9.09
CA LEU A 134 6.01 -12.69 -9.14
C LEU A 134 7.41 -12.65 -9.77
N ILE A 135 8.30 -13.56 -9.39
CA ILE A 135 9.67 -13.63 -9.92
C ILE A 135 9.65 -13.99 -11.41
N VAL A 136 8.92 -15.03 -11.79
CA VAL A 136 8.94 -15.57 -13.15
C VAL A 136 8.21 -14.66 -14.15
N THR A 137 7.13 -14.01 -13.72
CA THR A 137 6.31 -13.22 -14.65
C THR A 137 6.62 -11.73 -14.64
N GLY A 138 7.24 -11.20 -13.59
CA GLY A 138 7.39 -9.76 -13.38
C GLY A 138 6.05 -9.01 -13.27
N CYS A 139 4.95 -9.72 -13.03
CA CYS A 139 3.63 -9.12 -12.90
C CYS A 139 3.51 -8.27 -11.64
N ARG A 140 2.64 -7.27 -11.68
CA ARG A 140 2.31 -6.49 -10.48
C ARG A 140 1.60 -7.38 -9.46
N ARG A 141 1.82 -7.12 -8.18
CA ARG A 141 1.17 -7.87 -7.07
C ARG A 141 -0.35 -7.99 -7.28
N GLY A 142 -1.03 -6.89 -7.64
CA GLY A 142 -2.47 -6.90 -7.87
C GLY A 142 -2.91 -7.81 -9.03
N GLU A 143 -2.10 -7.93 -10.07
CA GLU A 143 -2.35 -8.81 -11.22
C GLU A 143 -2.27 -10.30 -10.81
N ILE A 144 -1.24 -10.68 -10.03
CA ILE A 144 -1.13 -12.05 -9.51
C ILE A 144 -2.25 -12.37 -8.52
N MET A 145 -2.61 -11.43 -7.63
CA MET A 145 -3.72 -11.62 -6.70
C MET A 145 -5.10 -11.68 -7.38
N GLY A 146 -5.24 -11.08 -8.56
CA GLY A 146 -6.45 -11.11 -9.40
C GLY A 146 -6.50 -12.30 -10.37
N LEU A 147 -5.47 -13.16 -10.41
CA LEU A 147 -5.43 -14.31 -11.31
C LEU A 147 -6.48 -15.36 -10.91
N LYS A 148 -7.36 -15.70 -11.84
CA LYS A 148 -8.41 -16.71 -11.67
C LYS A 148 -8.02 -18.04 -12.31
N TRP A 149 -8.54 -19.16 -11.78
CA TRP A 149 -8.28 -20.50 -12.33
C TRP A 149 -8.72 -20.67 -13.77
N GLU A 150 -9.76 -19.99 -14.22
CA GLU A 150 -10.24 -19.97 -15.62
C GLU A 150 -9.25 -19.32 -16.60
N LYS A 151 -8.29 -18.56 -16.07
CA LYS A 151 -7.24 -17.89 -16.84
C LYS A 151 -5.91 -18.66 -16.86
N VAL A 152 -5.88 -19.84 -16.25
CA VAL A 152 -4.72 -20.73 -16.21
C VAL A 152 -4.93 -21.87 -17.19
N ASP A 153 -4.17 -21.86 -18.28
CA ASP A 153 -4.15 -22.93 -19.27
C ASP A 153 -3.05 -23.94 -18.89
N PHE A 154 -3.48 -25.05 -18.30
CA PHE A 154 -2.58 -26.10 -17.84
C PHE A 154 -2.00 -26.97 -18.96
N GLU A 155 -2.65 -27.01 -20.12
CA GLU A 155 -2.21 -27.78 -21.27
C GLU A 155 -1.07 -27.07 -22.00
N ASN A 156 -1.22 -25.77 -22.24
CA ASN A 156 -0.24 -24.96 -22.92
C ASN A 156 0.72 -24.21 -21.98
N SER A 157 0.67 -24.49 -20.67
CA SER A 157 1.53 -23.83 -19.65
C SER A 157 1.49 -22.31 -19.72
N ARG A 158 0.29 -21.75 -19.83
CA ARG A 158 0.05 -20.29 -19.98
C ARG A 158 -0.87 -19.74 -18.92
N VAL A 159 -0.68 -18.47 -18.61
CA VAL A 159 -1.61 -17.67 -17.82
C VAL A 159 -2.01 -16.42 -18.60
N LYS A 160 -3.27 -16.04 -18.48
CA LYS A 160 -3.80 -14.79 -19.04
C LYS A 160 -3.94 -13.77 -17.93
N ILE A 161 -3.26 -12.65 -18.06
CA ILE A 161 -3.34 -11.50 -17.16
C ILE A 161 -4.19 -10.41 -17.83
N ASP A 162 -5.40 -10.22 -17.33
CA ASP A 162 -6.35 -9.23 -17.86
C ASP A 162 -6.98 -8.35 -16.77
N ARG A 163 -6.71 -8.65 -15.49
CA ARG A 163 -7.26 -7.95 -14.33
C ARG A 163 -6.25 -7.82 -13.21
N ALA A 164 -6.55 -6.91 -12.28
CA ALA A 164 -5.81 -6.74 -11.04
C ALA A 164 -6.78 -6.57 -9.87
N LEU A 165 -6.42 -7.10 -8.70
CA LEU A 165 -7.10 -6.77 -7.44
C LEU A 165 -6.53 -5.47 -6.89
N VAL A 166 -7.42 -4.53 -6.63
CA VAL A 166 -7.13 -3.22 -6.03
C VAL A 166 -7.83 -3.12 -4.68
N SER A 167 -7.19 -2.52 -3.73
CA SER A 167 -7.77 -2.22 -2.41
C SER A 167 -7.84 -0.72 -2.20
N SER A 168 -9.01 -0.21 -1.87
CA SER A 168 -9.19 1.18 -1.47
C SER A 168 -9.93 1.28 -0.13
N LYS A 169 -9.72 2.37 0.61
CA LYS A 169 -10.40 2.59 1.90
C LYS A 169 -11.91 2.73 1.75
N SER A 170 -12.37 3.28 0.62
CA SER A 170 -13.80 3.56 0.37
C SER A 170 -14.57 2.39 -0.23
N LYS A 171 -13.92 1.57 -1.08
CA LYS A 171 -14.58 0.49 -1.83
C LYS A 171 -14.16 -0.92 -1.37
N GLY A 172 -13.22 -1.04 -0.43
CA GLY A 172 -12.66 -2.33 -0.05
C GLY A 172 -11.78 -2.92 -1.15
N VAL A 173 -11.82 -4.24 -1.32
CA VAL A 173 -11.09 -4.98 -2.37
C VAL A 173 -12.03 -5.19 -3.56
N PHE A 174 -11.60 -4.82 -4.75
CA PHE A 174 -12.35 -4.97 -5.99
C PHE A 174 -11.43 -5.28 -7.17
N GLU A 175 -12.01 -5.82 -8.24
CA GLU A 175 -11.32 -6.09 -9.50
C GLU A 175 -11.36 -4.85 -10.39
N GLU A 176 -10.23 -4.55 -11.01
CA GLU A 176 -10.08 -3.49 -12.00
C GLU A 176 -9.32 -4.02 -13.22
N SER A 177 -9.53 -3.43 -14.39
CA SER A 177 -8.68 -3.71 -15.56
C SER A 177 -7.23 -3.37 -15.25
N THR A 178 -6.29 -4.00 -15.94
CA THR A 178 -4.87 -3.64 -15.81
C THR A 178 -4.66 -2.15 -16.16
N LYS A 179 -3.70 -1.49 -15.50
CA LYS A 179 -3.44 -0.04 -15.67
C LYS A 179 -3.30 0.41 -17.13
N THR A 180 -2.84 -0.49 -18.02
CA THR A 180 -2.68 -0.25 -19.46
C THR A 180 -3.78 -0.86 -20.30
N SER A 181 -4.77 -1.54 -19.67
CA SER A 181 -5.81 -2.35 -20.33
C SER A 181 -5.27 -3.44 -21.26
N ASP A 182 -3.97 -3.73 -21.20
CA ASP A 182 -3.33 -4.74 -22.03
C ASP A 182 -3.56 -6.13 -21.46
N ILE A 183 -4.04 -7.02 -22.33
CA ILE A 183 -4.15 -8.45 -22.04
C ILE A 183 -2.81 -9.09 -22.39
N ARG A 184 -2.22 -9.81 -21.43
CA ARG A 184 -0.95 -10.50 -21.61
C ARG A 184 -1.13 -11.99 -21.42
N HIS A 185 -0.55 -12.78 -22.32
CA HIS A 185 -0.43 -14.22 -22.19
C HIS A 185 1.03 -14.54 -21.87
N LEU A 186 1.27 -15.17 -20.74
CA LEU A 186 2.60 -15.47 -20.25
C LEU A 186 2.78 -16.98 -20.16
N HIS A 187 3.88 -17.48 -20.72
CA HIS A 187 4.31 -18.86 -20.54
C HIS A 187 4.98 -19.01 -19.18
N LEU A 188 4.64 -20.08 -18.48
CA LEU A 188 5.21 -20.39 -17.17
C LEU A 188 6.12 -21.61 -17.26
N PRO A 189 7.25 -21.63 -16.54
CA PRO A 189 8.08 -22.81 -16.35
C PRO A 189 7.30 -23.96 -15.73
N LYS A 190 7.79 -25.19 -15.97
CA LYS A 190 7.18 -26.41 -15.48
C LYS A 190 7.02 -26.39 -13.95
N GLU A 191 8.05 -25.98 -13.22
CA GLU A 191 8.04 -25.90 -11.75
C GLU A 191 6.90 -25.01 -11.23
N THR A 192 6.70 -23.86 -11.85
CA THR A 192 5.61 -22.94 -11.48
C THR A 192 4.24 -23.54 -11.80
N MET A 193 4.11 -24.24 -12.94
CA MET A 193 2.87 -24.93 -13.29
C MET A 193 2.56 -26.09 -12.33
N ASP A 194 3.58 -26.81 -11.85
CA ASP A 194 3.43 -27.86 -10.88
C ASP A 194 2.97 -27.31 -9.51
N LEU A 195 3.52 -26.17 -9.06
CA LEU A 195 3.04 -25.47 -7.88
C LEU A 195 1.58 -25.02 -8.03
N LEU A 196 1.18 -24.51 -9.21
CA LEU A 196 -0.23 -24.15 -9.50
C LEU A 196 -1.15 -25.37 -9.40
N ARG A 197 -0.75 -26.54 -9.97
CA ARG A 197 -1.53 -27.77 -9.88
C ARG A 197 -1.66 -28.24 -8.43
N GLN A 198 -0.58 -28.18 -7.67
CA GLN A 198 -0.57 -28.55 -6.26
C GLN A 198 -1.49 -27.63 -5.43
N TYR A 199 -1.42 -26.33 -5.61
CA TYR A 199 -2.25 -25.36 -4.90
C TYR A 199 -3.73 -25.48 -5.27
N LYS A 200 -4.05 -25.73 -6.55
CA LYS A 200 -5.43 -26.01 -6.99
C LYS A 200 -6.03 -27.22 -6.28
N ARG A 201 -5.24 -28.31 -6.16
CA ARG A 201 -5.67 -29.52 -5.44
C ARG A 201 -5.90 -29.26 -3.95
N GLU A 202 -5.03 -28.48 -3.32
CA GLU A 202 -5.18 -28.08 -1.92
C GLU A 202 -6.44 -27.25 -1.71
N GLN A 203 -6.70 -26.26 -2.54
CA GLN A 203 -7.92 -25.45 -2.47
C GLN A 203 -9.19 -26.30 -2.65
N LEU A 204 -9.20 -27.22 -3.62
CA LEU A 204 -10.34 -28.12 -3.81
C LEU A 204 -10.60 -29.01 -2.59
N ARG A 205 -9.55 -29.54 -1.96
CA ARG A 205 -9.67 -30.31 -0.71
C ARG A 205 -10.29 -29.48 0.42
N LEU A 206 -9.83 -28.24 0.59
CA LEU A 206 -10.37 -27.33 1.61
C LEU A 206 -11.83 -26.96 1.34
N GLN A 207 -12.23 -26.79 0.07
CA GLN A 207 -13.62 -26.52 -0.30
C GLN A 207 -14.55 -27.71 -0.04
N LEU A 208 -14.05 -28.96 -0.20
CA LEU A 208 -14.84 -30.18 0.05
C LEU A 208 -14.92 -30.50 1.55
N ALA A 209 -14.05 -29.97 2.37
CA ALA A 209 -14.01 -30.19 3.81
C ALA A 209 -14.87 -29.20 4.62
N ASN A 210 -15.35 -28.13 4.01
CA ASN A 210 -16.26 -27.11 4.58
C ASN A 210 -17.65 -27.23 3.99
#